data_b888e198eeadb12470320a8d593358c3
#
_entry.id   b888e198eeadb12470320a8d593358c3
#
_cell.length_a   1.000
_cell.length_b   1.000
_cell.length_c   1.000
_cell.angle_alpha   90.00
_cell.angle_beta   90.00
_cell.angle_gamma   90.00
#
_symmetry.space_group_name_H-M   'P 1'
#
loop_
_entity.id
_entity.type
_entity.pdbx_description
1 polymer ?
#
loop_
_entity_poly.entity_id
_entity_poly.type
_entity_poly.pdbx_seq_one_letter_code
_entity_poly.pdbx_strand_id
1 'polypeptide(L)'
;MADVRRPFPTDSELGARWKQHQSPFDQLILMARVDSELVRIAPDFTWTRKSVAWPRAASDLGFSRDRWNQYRGLFKSLGLEAGLLQRPQDEPRVIYLMAQTKGLVTSGSVKGYAYSDAHLEPQCQSLDQSRGVSRSGICYKPLGGDWYLYLEWD
;
A
#
# COMPACT_ATOMS: atom_id res chain seq x y z
N MET A 1 12.79 -10.69 -7.36
CA MET A 1 12.04 -11.76 -6.68
C MET A 1 11.99 -11.46 -5.19
N ALA A 2 10.80 -11.44 -4.60
CA ALA A 2 10.68 -11.22 -3.17
C ALA A 2 11.30 -12.40 -2.40
N ASP A 3 12.16 -12.11 -1.46
CA ASP A 3 12.73 -13.13 -0.59
C ASP A 3 11.66 -13.57 0.41
N VAL A 4 11.06 -14.72 0.15
CA VAL A 4 10.00 -15.29 1.00
C VAL A 4 10.46 -15.59 2.43
N ARG A 5 11.77 -15.59 2.66
CA ARG A 5 12.35 -15.83 3.98
C ARG A 5 12.54 -14.56 4.80
N ARG A 6 12.54 -13.40 4.13
CA ARG A 6 12.68 -12.13 4.83
C ARG A 6 11.42 -11.84 5.63
N PRO A 7 11.51 -11.61 6.94
CA PRO A 7 10.33 -11.31 7.74
C PRO A 7 9.72 -9.96 7.31
N PHE A 8 8.42 -9.80 7.53
CA PHE A 8 7.79 -8.49 7.40
C PHE A 8 8.41 -7.51 8.40
N PRO A 9 8.48 -6.21 8.06
CA PRO A 9 8.81 -5.21 9.07
C PRO A 9 7.79 -5.30 10.21
N THR A 10 8.26 -5.04 11.43
CA THR A 10 7.39 -5.11 12.61
C THR A 10 6.44 -3.92 12.65
N ASP A 11 5.35 -4.06 13.42
CA ASP A 11 4.44 -2.95 13.70
C ASP A 11 5.18 -1.75 14.27
N SER A 12 6.13 -1.99 15.15
CA SER A 12 6.96 -0.95 15.76
C SER A 12 7.80 -0.20 14.75
N GLU A 13 8.44 -0.93 13.83
CA GLU A 13 9.25 -0.34 12.76
C GLU A 13 8.40 0.52 11.82
N LEU A 14 7.25 -0.01 11.37
CA LEU A 14 6.35 0.71 10.48
C LEU A 14 5.74 1.92 11.17
N GLY A 15 5.32 1.78 12.42
CA GLY A 15 4.77 2.89 13.20
C GLY A 15 5.77 4.01 13.43
N ALA A 16 7.02 3.66 13.74
CA ALA A 16 8.10 4.64 13.92
C ALA A 16 8.39 5.39 12.61
N ARG A 17 8.43 4.67 11.50
CA ARG A 17 8.62 5.26 10.17
C ARG A 17 7.52 6.25 9.84
N TRP A 18 6.26 5.88 10.10
CA TRP A 18 5.11 6.77 9.90
C TRP A 18 5.22 8.04 10.74
N LYS A 19 5.54 7.91 12.03
CA LYS A 19 5.71 9.06 12.93
C LYS A 19 6.79 10.01 12.45
N GLN A 20 7.90 9.48 11.94
CA GLN A 20 9.04 10.26 11.49
C GLN A 20 8.83 10.92 10.14
N HIS A 21 7.91 10.41 9.32
CA HIS A 21 7.74 10.81 7.93
C HIS A 21 6.28 11.12 7.57
N GLN A 22 5.53 11.72 8.47
CA GLN A 22 4.10 12.00 8.24
C GLN A 22 3.86 12.85 6.99
N SER A 23 4.70 13.87 6.75
CA SER A 23 4.53 14.74 5.60
C SER A 23 4.65 14.00 4.25
N PRO A 24 5.68 13.17 4.00
CA PRO A 24 5.72 12.36 2.79
C PRO A 24 4.58 11.35 2.67
N PHE A 25 4.13 10.75 3.77
CA PHE A 25 2.97 9.87 3.75
C PHE A 25 1.70 10.62 3.32
N ASP A 26 1.45 11.79 3.90
CA ASP A 26 0.32 12.62 3.54
C ASP A 26 0.40 13.09 2.08
N GLN A 27 1.59 13.39 1.59
CA GLN A 27 1.83 13.75 0.19
C GLN A 27 1.39 12.64 -0.76
N LEU A 28 1.71 11.38 -0.44
CA LEU A 28 1.27 10.24 -1.25
C LEU A 28 -0.25 10.14 -1.35
N ILE A 29 -0.95 10.41 -0.24
CA ILE A 29 -2.42 10.37 -0.24
C ILE A 29 -2.98 11.48 -1.14
N LEU A 30 -2.45 12.70 -1.06
CA LEU A 30 -2.89 13.79 -1.92
C LEU A 30 -2.62 13.50 -3.39
N MET A 31 -1.46 12.95 -3.71
CA MET A 31 -1.11 12.55 -5.06
C MET A 31 -2.06 11.47 -5.59
N ALA A 32 -2.32 10.44 -4.78
CA ALA A 32 -3.19 9.34 -5.17
C ALA A 32 -4.62 9.80 -5.44
N ARG A 33 -5.12 10.76 -4.67
CA ARG A 33 -6.46 11.34 -4.89
C ARG A 33 -6.56 12.08 -6.21
N VAL A 34 -5.49 12.77 -6.62
CA VAL A 34 -5.42 13.42 -7.94
C VAL A 34 -5.34 12.36 -9.04
N ASP A 35 -4.54 11.32 -8.84
CA ASP A 35 -4.30 10.27 -9.82
C ASP A 35 -5.28 9.09 -9.63
N SER A 36 -6.56 9.39 -9.42
CA SER A 36 -7.58 8.40 -9.00
C SER A 36 -7.90 7.35 -10.06
N GLU A 37 -7.53 7.55 -11.32
CA GLU A 37 -7.71 6.55 -12.37
C GLU A 37 -6.67 5.43 -12.30
N LEU A 38 -5.60 5.63 -11.53
CA LEU A 38 -4.58 4.60 -11.34
C LEU A 38 -4.96 3.73 -10.15
N VAL A 39 -5.22 2.47 -10.43
CA VAL A 39 -5.56 1.45 -9.40
C VAL A 39 -4.30 0.98 -8.70
N ARG A 40 -3.21 0.82 -9.44
CA ARG A 40 -1.93 0.38 -8.89
C ARG A 40 -0.80 1.27 -9.42
N ILE A 41 0.05 1.71 -8.50
CA ILE A 41 1.28 2.40 -8.84
C ILE A 41 2.42 1.65 -8.15
N ALA A 42 3.17 0.89 -8.92
CA ALA A 42 4.31 0.11 -8.43
C ALA A 42 5.62 0.75 -8.91
N PRO A 43 6.77 0.35 -8.36
CA PRO A 43 8.06 0.87 -8.84
C PRO A 43 8.34 0.56 -10.31
N ASP A 44 7.74 -0.50 -10.86
CA ASP A 44 8.06 -1.01 -12.19
C ASP A 44 6.85 -1.13 -13.12
N PHE A 45 5.62 -0.87 -12.64
CA PHE A 45 4.41 -0.87 -13.46
C PHE A 45 3.31 0.00 -12.88
N THR A 46 2.30 0.30 -13.72
CA THR A 46 1.07 0.97 -13.31
C THR A 46 -0.14 0.23 -13.86
N TRP A 47 -1.24 0.24 -13.10
CA TRP A 47 -2.52 -0.27 -13.56
C TRP A 47 -3.54 0.86 -13.54
N THR A 48 -4.26 1.00 -14.65
CA THR A 48 -5.47 1.81 -14.71
C THR A 48 -6.69 0.91 -14.50
N ARG A 49 -7.87 1.52 -14.44
CA ARG A 49 -9.11 0.74 -14.41
C ARG A 49 -9.29 -0.19 -15.61
N LYS A 50 -8.65 0.13 -16.74
CA LYS A 50 -8.87 -0.55 -18.02
C LYS A 50 -7.70 -1.43 -18.44
N SER A 51 -6.49 -1.14 -18.00
CA SER A 51 -5.32 -1.84 -18.51
C SER A 51 -4.11 -1.73 -17.61
N VAL A 52 -3.17 -2.64 -17.81
CA VAL A 52 -1.84 -2.58 -17.23
C VAL A 52 -0.91 -1.85 -18.20
N ALA A 53 -0.22 -0.83 -17.74
CA ALA A 53 0.81 -0.14 -18.50
C ALA A 53 2.18 -0.51 -17.94
N TRP A 54 2.83 -1.44 -18.57
CA TRP A 54 4.11 -2.00 -18.15
C TRP A 54 5.19 -1.73 -19.19
N PRO A 55 6.36 -1.20 -18.82
CA PRO A 55 6.83 -0.58 -17.55
C PRO A 55 6.69 0.94 -17.52
N ARG A 56 5.83 1.52 -18.33
CA ARG A 56 5.69 2.98 -18.50
C ARG A 56 4.44 3.54 -17.85
N ALA A 57 4.47 4.84 -17.57
CA ALA A 57 3.32 5.56 -17.04
C ALA A 57 2.16 5.59 -18.05
N ALA A 58 0.94 5.69 -17.53
CA ALA A 58 -0.26 5.84 -18.35
C ALA A 58 -0.45 7.32 -18.71
N SER A 59 0.29 7.79 -19.70
CA SER A 59 0.35 9.20 -20.07
C SER A 59 -0.97 9.75 -20.63
N ASP A 60 -1.82 8.88 -21.18
CA ASP A 60 -3.15 9.22 -21.67
C ASP A 60 -4.11 9.65 -20.55
N LEU A 61 -3.78 9.33 -19.29
CA LEU A 61 -4.53 9.77 -18.11
C LEU A 61 -3.88 10.98 -17.42
N GLY A 62 -2.95 11.65 -18.09
CA GLY A 62 -2.20 12.75 -17.52
C GLY A 62 -1.12 12.32 -16.53
N PHE A 63 -0.78 11.04 -16.51
CA PHE A 63 0.24 10.48 -15.63
C PHE A 63 1.57 10.37 -16.37
N SER A 64 2.45 11.34 -16.14
CA SER A 64 3.74 11.42 -16.80
C SER A 64 4.79 10.52 -16.14
N ARG A 65 5.91 10.30 -16.86
CA ARG A 65 7.07 9.65 -16.29
C ARG A 65 7.61 10.40 -15.08
N ASP A 66 7.64 11.73 -15.13
CA ASP A 66 8.12 12.55 -14.00
C ASP A 66 7.22 12.37 -12.78
N ARG A 67 5.91 12.30 -12.98
CA ARG A 67 4.96 12.02 -11.90
C ARG A 67 5.20 10.64 -11.31
N TRP A 68 5.40 9.63 -12.15
CA TRP A 68 5.73 8.28 -11.69
C TRP A 68 7.04 8.25 -10.91
N ASN A 69 8.05 8.99 -11.36
CA ASN A 69 9.33 9.09 -10.66
C ASN A 69 9.19 9.76 -9.29
N GLN A 70 8.27 10.71 -9.14
CA GLN A 70 7.94 11.28 -7.82
C GLN A 70 7.42 10.20 -6.87
N TYR A 71 6.49 9.36 -7.33
CA TYR A 71 6.01 8.22 -6.55
C TYR A 71 7.16 7.26 -6.19
N ARG A 72 7.98 6.91 -7.16
CA ARG A 72 9.12 6.00 -6.95
C ARG A 72 10.08 6.53 -5.90
N GLY A 73 10.37 7.83 -5.91
CA GLY A 73 11.24 8.47 -4.93
C GLY A 73 10.65 8.38 -3.52
N LEU A 74 9.36 8.64 -3.39
CA LEU A 74 8.66 8.51 -2.11
C LEU A 74 8.60 7.06 -1.64
N PHE A 75 8.30 6.12 -2.51
CA PHE A 75 8.29 4.69 -2.17
C PHE A 75 9.64 4.24 -1.64
N LYS A 76 10.71 4.66 -2.30
CA LYS A 76 12.07 4.30 -1.89
C LYS A 76 12.40 4.87 -0.52
N SER A 77 12.11 6.16 -0.30
CA SER A 77 12.42 6.82 0.97
C SER A 77 11.58 6.29 2.12
N LEU A 78 10.36 5.82 1.86
CA LEU A 78 9.44 5.30 2.88
C LEU A 78 9.46 3.78 2.99
N GLY A 79 10.29 3.09 2.20
CA GLY A 79 10.36 1.63 2.24
C GLY A 79 9.10 0.92 1.74
N LEU A 80 8.40 1.52 0.78
CA LEU A 80 7.18 0.97 0.20
C LEU A 80 7.53 0.17 -1.05
N GLU A 81 8.01 -1.04 -0.87
CA GLU A 81 8.61 -1.84 -1.94
C GLU A 81 7.63 -2.23 -3.03
N ALA A 82 6.36 -2.40 -2.68
CA ALA A 82 5.33 -2.79 -3.64
C ALA A 82 4.45 -1.62 -4.10
N GLY A 83 4.66 -0.42 -3.56
CA GLY A 83 4.01 0.80 -4.00
C GLY A 83 2.61 1.01 -3.43
N LEU A 84 1.70 1.44 -4.28
CA LEU A 84 0.37 1.93 -3.89
C LEU A 84 -0.73 1.15 -4.62
N LEU A 85 -1.83 0.90 -3.90
CA LEU A 85 -3.04 0.30 -4.44
C LEU A 85 -4.24 1.13 -3.99
N GLN A 86 -5.10 1.50 -4.91
CA GLN A 86 -6.37 2.15 -4.60
C GLN A 86 -7.48 1.70 -5.55
N ARG A 87 -8.70 1.71 -5.06
CA ARG A 87 -9.90 1.45 -5.85
C ARG A 87 -10.93 2.49 -5.47
N PRO A 88 -10.95 3.64 -6.18
CA PRO A 88 -11.78 4.79 -5.77
C PRO A 88 -13.28 4.52 -5.72
N GLN A 89 -13.74 3.51 -6.45
CA GLN A 89 -15.15 3.11 -6.48
C GLN A 89 -15.54 2.14 -5.37
N ASP A 90 -14.59 1.60 -4.61
CA ASP A 90 -14.88 0.68 -3.52
C ASP A 90 -15.42 1.45 -2.30
N GLU A 91 -16.28 0.77 -1.54
CA GLU A 91 -16.81 1.25 -0.27
C GLU A 91 -16.43 0.27 0.86
N PRO A 92 -15.74 0.71 1.90
CA PRO A 92 -15.16 2.04 2.06
C PRO A 92 -13.94 2.24 1.15
N ARG A 93 -13.68 3.51 0.81
CA ARG A 93 -12.48 3.85 0.04
C ARG A 93 -11.25 3.73 0.92
N VAL A 94 -10.28 2.95 0.47
CA VAL A 94 -9.01 2.74 1.17
C VAL A 94 -7.86 2.94 0.19
N ILE A 95 -6.84 3.65 0.62
CA ILE A 95 -5.56 3.75 -0.10
C ILE A 95 -4.55 2.92 0.67
N TYR A 96 -4.01 1.89 0.00
CA TYR A 96 -3.01 1.01 0.58
C TYR A 96 -1.62 1.40 0.12
N LEU A 97 -0.68 1.48 1.06
CA LEU A 97 0.75 1.68 0.79
C LEU A 97 1.47 0.42 1.24
N MET A 98 1.99 -0.32 0.28
CA MET A 98 2.47 -1.69 0.51
C MET A 98 3.97 -1.69 0.79
N ALA A 99 4.32 -1.94 2.05
CA ALA A 99 5.72 -1.97 2.47
C ALA A 99 6.42 -3.22 1.97
N GLN A 100 5.79 -4.37 2.06
CA GLN A 100 6.40 -5.62 1.67
C GLN A 100 5.33 -6.66 1.33
N THR A 101 5.63 -7.47 0.33
CA THR A 101 4.82 -8.61 -0.07
C THR A 101 5.61 -9.91 0.10
N LYS A 102 4.91 -11.02 0.33
CA LYS A 102 5.48 -12.36 0.39
C LYS A 102 4.62 -13.32 -0.40
N GLY A 103 5.25 -14.31 -1.02
CA GLY A 103 4.56 -15.38 -1.70
C GLY A 103 4.38 -15.16 -3.19
N LEU A 104 3.56 -16.01 -3.79
CA LEU A 104 3.29 -16.03 -5.21
C LEU A 104 2.15 -15.06 -5.57
N VAL A 105 2.01 -14.78 -6.86
CA VAL A 105 1.00 -13.86 -7.38
C VAL A 105 -0.43 -14.27 -7.00
N THR A 106 -0.68 -15.58 -6.86
CA THR A 106 -2.01 -16.14 -6.57
C THR A 106 -2.24 -16.49 -5.11
N SER A 107 -1.19 -16.52 -4.30
CA SER A 107 -1.29 -16.77 -2.86
C SER A 107 -0.13 -16.07 -2.17
N GLY A 108 -0.42 -15.05 -1.42
CA GLY A 108 0.62 -14.29 -0.79
C GLY A 108 0.10 -13.43 0.35
N SER A 109 1.00 -12.70 0.94
CA SER A 109 0.70 -11.79 2.02
C SER A 109 1.30 -10.43 1.74
N VAL A 110 0.66 -9.39 2.26
CA VAL A 110 1.17 -8.02 2.16
C VAL A 110 0.99 -7.31 3.49
N LYS A 111 2.00 -6.55 3.88
CA LYS A 111 1.96 -5.71 5.08
C LYS A 111 2.34 -4.28 4.69
N GLY A 112 1.63 -3.31 5.26
CA GLY A 112 1.90 -1.92 4.99
C GLY A 112 0.94 -0.99 5.73
N TYR A 113 0.60 0.10 5.06
CA TYR A 113 -0.25 1.15 5.62
C TYR A 113 -1.55 1.22 4.84
N ALA A 114 -2.63 1.57 5.55
CA ALA A 114 -3.93 1.84 4.95
C ALA A 114 -4.41 3.22 5.41
N TYR A 115 -4.97 3.97 4.51
CA TYR A 115 -5.53 5.29 4.78
C TYR A 115 -7.00 5.29 4.39
N SER A 116 -7.87 5.61 5.35
CA SER A 116 -9.32 5.70 5.10
C SER A 116 -9.97 6.56 6.17
N ASP A 117 -10.99 7.33 5.79
CA ASP A 117 -11.84 8.04 6.74
C ASP A 117 -12.89 7.14 7.38
N ALA A 118 -13.03 5.91 6.91
CA ALA A 118 -13.93 4.92 7.48
C ALA A 118 -13.26 4.15 8.62
N HIS A 119 -14.09 3.59 9.51
CA HIS A 119 -13.60 2.68 10.53
C HIS A 119 -13.36 1.31 9.87
N LEU A 120 -12.10 0.93 9.72
CA LEU A 120 -11.73 -0.31 9.07
C LEU A 120 -11.74 -1.48 10.04
N GLU A 121 -12.29 -2.60 9.61
CA GLU A 121 -12.40 -3.84 10.38
C GLU A 121 -12.08 -5.06 9.53
N PRO A 122 -11.65 -6.19 10.14
CA PRO A 122 -11.41 -6.37 11.57
C PRO A 122 -10.14 -5.68 12.04
N GLN A 123 -10.06 -5.35 13.33
CA GLN A 123 -8.88 -4.76 13.93
C GLN A 123 -8.16 -5.77 14.81
N CYS A 124 -6.83 -5.71 14.78
CA CYS A 124 -5.94 -6.55 15.59
C CYS A 124 -5.00 -5.68 16.41
N GLN A 125 -4.67 -6.14 17.63
CA GLN A 125 -3.71 -5.43 18.49
C GLN A 125 -2.29 -5.54 17.96
N SER A 126 -1.96 -6.65 17.31
CA SER A 126 -0.65 -6.88 16.73
C SER A 126 -0.80 -7.53 15.37
N LEU A 127 -0.06 -7.04 14.38
CA LEU A 127 0.05 -7.65 13.06
C LEU A 127 1.34 -8.49 12.94
N ASP A 128 2.20 -8.49 13.95
CA ASP A 128 3.44 -9.25 13.94
C ASP A 128 3.19 -10.77 14.06
N GLN A 129 2.07 -11.14 14.69
CA GLN A 129 1.73 -12.54 14.98
C GLN A 129 0.34 -12.93 14.45
N SER A 130 -0.33 -12.04 13.75
CA SER A 130 -1.73 -12.22 13.36
C SER A 130 -1.88 -12.94 12.05
N ARG A 131 -1.57 -14.23 12.03
CA ARG A 131 -2.22 -15.08 11.05
C ARG A 131 -3.45 -15.67 11.70
N GLY A 132 -4.63 -15.21 11.27
CA GLY A 132 -5.87 -15.85 11.67
C GLY A 132 -5.92 -17.31 11.22
N VAL A 133 -6.87 -18.04 11.75
CA VAL A 133 -7.09 -19.47 11.45
C VAL A 133 -7.64 -19.66 10.04
N SER A 134 -8.12 -18.59 9.39
CA SER A 134 -8.66 -18.62 8.02
C SER A 134 -7.56 -18.64 6.98
N ARG A 135 -7.85 -19.27 5.82
CA ARG A 135 -6.93 -19.33 4.69
C ARG A 135 -6.60 -17.98 4.12
N SER A 136 -7.56 -17.05 4.17
CA SER A 136 -7.39 -15.68 3.69
C SER A 136 -8.01 -14.71 4.69
N GLY A 137 -7.50 -13.51 4.73
CA GLY A 137 -8.02 -12.49 5.61
C GLY A 137 -7.25 -11.20 5.54
N ILE A 138 -7.77 -10.20 6.26
CA ILE A 138 -7.13 -8.90 6.41
C ILE A 138 -7.35 -8.43 7.85
N CYS A 139 -6.37 -7.75 8.41
CA CYS A 139 -6.49 -7.15 9.73
C CYS A 139 -5.85 -5.78 9.76
N TYR A 140 -6.45 -4.86 10.48
CA TYR A 140 -6.01 -3.48 10.60
C TYR A 140 -5.61 -3.16 12.03
N LYS A 141 -4.55 -2.36 12.17
CA LYS A 141 -4.13 -1.82 13.46
C LYS A 141 -4.10 -0.30 13.37
N PRO A 142 -4.92 0.42 14.15
CA PRO A 142 -4.93 1.89 14.11
C PRO A 142 -3.56 2.49 14.47
N LEU A 143 -3.14 3.50 13.70
CA LEU A 143 -1.96 4.31 14.01
C LEU A 143 -2.32 5.66 14.62
N GLY A 144 -3.33 6.30 14.10
CA GLY A 144 -3.78 7.62 14.48
C GLY A 144 -4.49 8.31 13.32
N GLY A 145 -5.51 9.13 13.63
CA GLY A 145 -6.34 9.75 12.61
C GLY A 145 -6.94 8.71 11.66
N ASP A 146 -6.76 8.91 10.39
CA ASP A 146 -7.28 8.02 9.34
C ASP A 146 -6.26 6.96 8.90
N TRP A 147 -5.18 6.80 9.63
CA TRP A 147 -4.10 5.88 9.30
C TRP A 147 -4.18 4.58 10.09
N TYR A 148 -3.84 3.49 9.40
CA TYR A 148 -3.77 2.13 9.94
C TYR A 148 -2.52 1.44 9.42
N LEU A 149 -2.02 0.48 10.18
CA LEU A 149 -1.24 -0.63 9.61
C LEU A 149 -2.20 -1.71 9.15
N TYR A 150 -1.83 -2.49 8.15
CA TYR A 150 -2.62 -3.63 7.73
C TYR A 150 -1.74 -4.82 7.38
N LEU A 151 -2.33 -6.00 7.52
CA LEU A 151 -1.78 -7.26 7.06
C LEU A 151 -2.89 -8.01 6.34
N GLU A 152 -2.63 -8.37 5.10
CA GLU A 152 -3.53 -9.20 4.31
C GLU A 152 -2.80 -10.48 3.93
N TRP A 153 -3.51 -11.60 4.01
CA TRP A 153 -2.96 -12.90 3.66
C TRP A 153 -3.98 -13.72 2.87
N ASP A 154 -3.45 -14.61 2.02
CA ASP A 154 -4.25 -15.50 1.18
C ASP A 154 -3.65 -16.92 1.18
#